data_d194743ed99df515da7bc6950bdef254
#
_entry.id   d194743ed99df515da7bc6950bdef254
#
_cell.length_a   1.000
_cell.length_b   1.000
_cell.length_c   1.000
_cell.angle_alpha   90.00
_cell.angle_beta   90.00
_cell.angle_gamma   90.00
#
_symmetry.space_group_name_H-M   'P 1'
#
loop_
_entity.id
_entity.type
_entity.pdbx_description
1 polymer ?
#
loop_
_entity_poly.entity_id
_entity_poly.type
_entity_poly.pdbx_seq_one_letter_code
_entity_poly.pdbx_strand_id
1 'polypeptide(L)'
;MPAIFINPTTEKHLNLLNRLKDQNQDLRVFISDKIEKDFVEKLPGKKAIGDIYDDSHIYTASEGAFCGLFYEGSENSLREVFIKSIKQSSFRRILWISYIKVSDEITELENLTYIFCNEDTNYEDTVLRLEEIEEVNDKFLDLS
;
A
#
# COMPACT_ATOMS: atom_id res chain seq x y z
N MET A 1 -2.41 -14.77 6.02
CA MET A 1 -2.66 -14.41 4.62
C MET A 1 -1.69 -13.32 4.18
N PRO A 2 -1.04 -13.47 3.04
CA PRO A 2 0.02 -12.52 2.67
C PRO A 2 -0.51 -11.10 2.42
N ALA A 3 0.23 -10.11 2.91
CA ALA A 3 -0.01 -8.71 2.62
C ALA A 3 1.21 -8.14 1.93
N ILE A 4 1.00 -7.17 1.05
CA ILE A 4 2.09 -6.46 0.39
C ILE A 4 1.91 -4.96 0.54
N PHE A 5 2.96 -4.28 1.00
CA PHE A 5 3.00 -2.82 1.07
C PHE A 5 3.76 -2.30 -0.15
N ILE A 6 3.10 -1.44 -0.91
CA ILE A 6 3.65 -0.89 -2.14
C ILE A 6 4.14 0.53 -1.90
N ASN A 7 5.42 0.76 -2.13
CA ASN A 7 6.05 2.10 -2.14
C ASN A 7 6.32 2.71 -0.76
N PRO A 8 7.04 2.03 0.15
CA PRO A 8 7.49 2.67 1.39
C PRO A 8 8.61 3.67 1.07
N THR A 9 8.52 4.88 1.63
CA THR A 9 9.46 5.97 1.32
C THR A 9 9.99 6.74 2.52
N THR A 10 9.40 6.57 3.71
CA THR A 10 9.74 7.39 4.89
C THR A 10 9.96 6.55 6.14
N GLU A 11 10.56 7.15 7.16
CA GLU A 11 10.72 6.52 8.48
C GLU A 11 9.36 6.12 9.09
N LYS A 12 8.32 6.89 8.79
CA LYS A 12 6.96 6.58 9.21
C LYS A 12 6.53 5.22 8.67
N HIS A 13 6.87 4.92 7.42
CA HIS A 13 6.58 3.63 6.81
C HIS A 13 7.40 2.51 7.44
N LEU A 14 8.63 2.78 7.81
CA LEU A 14 9.46 1.80 8.50
C LEU A 14 8.81 1.36 9.81
N ASN A 15 8.33 2.32 10.61
CA ASN A 15 7.64 2.02 11.87
C ASN A 15 6.36 1.22 11.63
N LEU A 16 5.56 1.63 10.65
CA LEU A 16 4.33 0.94 10.28
C LEU A 16 4.62 -0.51 9.84
N LEU A 17 5.63 -0.69 9.00
CA LEU A 17 5.97 -2.00 8.47
C LEU A 17 6.49 -2.95 9.55
N ASN A 18 7.22 -2.45 10.53
CA ASN A 18 7.65 -3.28 11.65
C ASN A 18 6.44 -3.79 12.45
N ARG A 19 5.45 -2.94 12.68
CA ARG A 19 4.21 -3.35 13.35
C ARG A 19 3.38 -4.31 12.50
N LEU A 20 3.31 -4.07 11.19
CA LEU A 20 2.62 -4.98 10.26
C LEU A 20 3.28 -6.36 10.24
N LYS A 21 4.62 -6.40 10.29
CA LYS A 21 5.35 -7.67 10.33
C LYS A 21 5.05 -8.46 11.59
N ASP A 22 4.92 -7.79 12.72
CA ASP A 22 4.55 -8.44 13.98
C ASP A 22 3.13 -9.03 13.92
N GLN A 23 2.23 -8.32 13.25
CA GLN A 23 0.83 -8.70 13.09
C GLN A 23 0.63 -9.76 12.01
N ASN A 24 1.42 -9.70 10.94
CA ASN A 24 1.32 -10.60 9.80
C ASN A 24 2.71 -11.02 9.33
N GLN A 25 3.09 -12.27 9.64
CA GLN A 25 4.41 -12.79 9.31
C GLN A 25 4.63 -12.95 7.80
N ASP A 26 3.55 -12.98 7.00
CA ASP A 26 3.62 -13.07 5.55
C ASP A 26 3.66 -11.71 4.86
N LEU A 27 4.32 -10.74 5.49
CA LEU A 27 4.46 -9.41 4.92
C LEU A 27 5.47 -9.39 3.78
N ARG A 28 5.04 -8.79 2.65
CA ARG A 28 5.91 -8.46 1.51
C ARG A 28 5.97 -6.95 1.36
N VAL A 29 7.04 -6.46 0.74
CA VAL A 29 7.24 -5.04 0.50
C VAL A 29 7.75 -4.85 -0.93
N PHE A 30 7.09 -4.00 -1.72
CA PHE A 30 7.57 -3.60 -3.04
C PHE A 30 8.19 -2.22 -2.95
N ILE A 31 9.46 -2.12 -3.31
CA ILE A 31 10.28 -0.93 -3.11
C ILE A 31 10.77 -0.40 -4.45
N SER A 32 10.62 0.90 -4.67
CA SER A 32 11.17 1.56 -5.86
C SER A 32 12.69 1.35 -5.94
N ASP A 33 13.20 1.09 -7.13
CA ASP A 33 14.64 0.98 -7.39
C ASP A 33 15.38 2.30 -7.23
N LYS A 34 14.67 3.40 -7.00
CA LYS A 34 15.23 4.73 -6.73
C LYS A 34 15.48 4.99 -5.24
N ILE A 35 15.00 4.12 -4.37
CA ILE A 35 15.16 4.28 -2.91
C ILE A 35 16.59 3.89 -2.50
N GLU A 36 17.14 4.64 -1.54
CA GLU A 36 18.51 4.39 -1.04
C GLU A 36 18.63 3.00 -0.41
N LYS A 37 19.75 2.37 -0.67
CA LYS A 37 20.05 1.02 -0.19
C LYS A 37 19.95 0.89 1.33
N ASP A 38 20.45 1.87 2.06
CA ASP A 38 20.44 1.85 3.52
C ASP A 38 19.02 1.80 4.07
N PHE A 39 18.11 2.53 3.46
CA PHE A 39 16.70 2.49 3.85
C PHE A 39 16.08 1.13 3.54
N VAL A 40 16.35 0.60 2.35
CA VAL A 40 15.85 -0.71 1.91
C VAL A 40 16.27 -1.80 2.90
N GLU A 41 17.51 -1.78 3.36
CA GLU A 41 18.05 -2.77 4.28
C GLU A 41 17.34 -2.79 5.63
N LYS A 42 16.77 -1.66 6.05
CA LYS A 42 16.06 -1.55 7.33
C LYS A 42 14.63 -2.09 7.27
N LEU A 43 14.06 -2.23 6.08
CA LEU A 43 12.66 -2.63 5.93
C LEU A 43 12.49 -4.12 6.26
N PRO A 44 11.43 -4.47 7.00
CA PRO A 44 11.13 -5.86 7.31
C PRO A 44 10.41 -6.56 6.17
N GLY A 45 10.24 -7.87 6.29
CA GLY A 45 9.44 -8.64 5.36
C GLY A 45 10.22 -9.10 4.13
N LYS A 46 9.50 -9.71 3.22
CA LYS A 46 10.06 -10.19 1.96
C LYS A 46 10.06 -9.05 0.96
N LYS A 47 11.24 -8.69 0.49
CA LYS A 47 11.42 -7.49 -0.35
C LYS A 47 11.45 -7.83 -1.83
N ALA A 48 10.75 -7.03 -2.64
CA ALA A 48 10.86 -6.99 -4.08
C ALA A 48 11.23 -5.57 -4.48
N ILE A 49 12.22 -5.41 -5.35
CA ILE A 49 12.68 -4.10 -5.80
C ILE A 49 12.43 -4.01 -7.30
N GLY A 50 11.85 -2.90 -7.73
CA GLY A 50 11.56 -2.72 -9.15
C GLY A 50 11.17 -1.29 -9.47
N ASP A 51 10.72 -1.09 -10.71
CA ASP A 51 10.27 0.21 -11.19
C ASP A 51 8.85 0.48 -10.67
N ILE A 52 8.71 1.48 -9.79
CA ILE A 52 7.41 1.82 -9.19
C ILE A 52 6.42 2.34 -10.25
N TYR A 53 6.90 2.77 -11.41
CA TYR A 53 6.05 3.23 -12.50
C TYR A 53 5.69 2.13 -13.50
N ASP A 54 6.11 0.90 -13.25
CA ASP A 54 5.78 -0.25 -14.08
C ASP A 54 4.74 -1.12 -13.38
N ASP A 55 3.50 -1.06 -13.85
CA ASP A 55 2.40 -1.80 -13.24
C ASP A 55 2.62 -3.32 -13.27
N SER A 56 3.36 -3.83 -14.25
CA SER A 56 3.65 -5.27 -14.32
C SER A 56 4.61 -5.72 -13.24
N HIS A 57 5.56 -4.87 -12.83
CA HIS A 57 6.45 -5.18 -11.72
C HIS A 57 5.68 -5.29 -10.40
N ILE A 58 4.74 -4.36 -10.18
CA ILE A 58 3.89 -4.37 -8.99
C ILE A 58 2.99 -5.60 -9.00
N TYR A 59 2.37 -5.87 -10.13
CA TYR A 59 1.48 -7.03 -10.28
C TYR A 59 2.22 -8.34 -9.99
N THR A 60 3.41 -8.51 -10.55
CA THR A 60 4.21 -9.72 -10.35
C THR A 60 4.56 -9.91 -8.87
N ALA A 61 4.99 -8.84 -8.20
CA ALA A 61 5.32 -8.90 -6.77
C ALA A 61 4.09 -9.18 -5.90
N SER A 62 2.90 -8.84 -6.39
CA SER A 62 1.65 -8.96 -5.64
C SER A 62 0.98 -10.32 -5.78
N GLU A 63 1.48 -11.22 -6.63
CA GLU A 63 0.84 -12.53 -6.86
C GLU A 63 0.62 -13.29 -5.56
N GLY A 64 -0.63 -13.70 -5.34
CA GLY A 64 -1.01 -14.45 -4.16
C GLY A 64 -1.21 -13.62 -2.91
N ALA A 65 -1.03 -12.30 -2.97
CA ALA A 65 -1.27 -11.45 -1.82
C ALA A 65 -2.78 -11.25 -1.60
N PHE A 66 -3.21 -11.37 -0.34
CA PHE A 66 -4.59 -11.14 0.06
C PHE A 66 -4.89 -9.65 0.17
N CYS A 67 -3.99 -8.91 0.80
CA CYS A 67 -4.15 -7.48 1.07
C CYS A 67 -3.05 -6.68 0.38
N GLY A 68 -3.43 -5.65 -0.37
CA GLY A 68 -2.50 -4.70 -0.95
C GLY A 68 -2.63 -3.34 -0.26
N LEU A 69 -1.51 -2.80 0.22
CA LEU A 69 -1.45 -1.48 0.82
C LEU A 69 -0.66 -0.59 -0.13
N PHE A 70 -1.34 0.36 -0.76
CA PHE A 70 -0.75 1.22 -1.80
C PHE A 70 -0.54 2.62 -1.25
N TYR A 71 0.70 3.05 -1.17
CA TYR A 71 1.03 4.40 -0.71
C TYR A 71 1.28 5.33 -1.90
N GLU A 72 0.35 6.24 -2.15
CA GLU A 72 0.47 7.27 -3.18
C GLU A 72 1.08 8.56 -2.61
N GLY A 73 0.73 8.91 -1.38
CA GLY A 73 1.15 10.18 -0.81
C GLY A 73 0.68 11.34 -1.67
N SER A 74 1.60 12.22 -2.05
CA SER A 74 1.33 13.38 -2.93
C SER A 74 1.77 13.15 -4.37
N GLU A 75 2.21 11.94 -4.73
CA GLU A 75 2.71 11.60 -6.06
C GLU A 75 1.58 11.15 -6.99
N ASN A 76 0.84 12.09 -7.57
CA ASN A 76 -0.30 11.76 -8.43
C ASN A 76 0.09 10.99 -9.71
N SER A 77 1.36 11.03 -10.09
CA SER A 77 1.86 10.25 -11.22
C SER A 77 1.81 8.73 -10.99
N LEU A 78 1.68 8.30 -9.74
CA LEU A 78 1.54 6.89 -9.40
C LEU A 78 0.10 6.38 -9.54
N ARG A 79 -0.86 7.28 -9.61
CA ARG A 79 -2.29 6.92 -9.55
C ARG A 79 -2.69 5.93 -10.64
N GLU A 80 -2.38 6.22 -11.88
CA GLU A 80 -2.71 5.33 -13.00
C GLU A 80 -1.98 4.00 -12.91
N VAL A 81 -0.73 4.02 -12.52
CA VAL A 81 0.09 2.81 -12.36
C VAL A 81 -0.55 1.88 -11.32
N PHE A 82 -0.93 2.44 -10.18
CA PHE A 82 -1.56 1.68 -9.10
C PHE A 82 -2.92 1.12 -9.54
N ILE A 83 -3.75 1.93 -10.19
CA ILE A 83 -5.04 1.48 -10.71
C ILE A 83 -4.85 0.30 -11.67
N LYS A 84 -3.90 0.40 -12.60
CA LYS A 84 -3.62 -0.68 -13.55
C LYS A 84 -3.17 -1.96 -12.87
N SER A 85 -2.29 -1.86 -11.88
CA SER A 85 -1.82 -3.03 -11.16
C SER A 85 -2.95 -3.67 -10.33
N ILE A 86 -3.81 -2.86 -9.72
CA ILE A 86 -4.97 -3.35 -8.98
C ILE A 86 -5.95 -4.10 -9.89
N LYS A 87 -6.22 -3.56 -11.07
CA LYS A 87 -7.15 -4.19 -12.03
C LYS A 87 -6.66 -5.54 -12.53
N GLN A 88 -5.36 -5.76 -12.57
CA GLN A 88 -4.76 -7.03 -12.96
C GLN A 88 -4.69 -8.03 -11.82
N SER A 89 -4.79 -7.56 -10.58
CA SER A 89 -4.57 -8.35 -9.37
C SER A 89 -5.84 -9.00 -8.85
N SER A 90 -5.66 -9.92 -7.90
CA SER A 90 -6.78 -10.63 -7.25
C SER A 90 -6.86 -10.28 -5.76
N PHE A 91 -6.53 -9.06 -5.39
CA PHE A 91 -6.62 -8.65 -3.99
C PHE A 91 -8.04 -8.80 -3.45
N ARG A 92 -8.15 -9.33 -2.26
CA ARG A 92 -9.39 -9.39 -1.51
C ARG A 92 -9.60 -8.14 -0.68
N ARG A 93 -8.52 -7.41 -0.42
CA ARG A 93 -8.51 -6.23 0.42
C ARG A 93 -7.48 -5.24 -0.11
N ILE A 94 -7.87 -3.98 -0.30
CA ILE A 94 -6.96 -2.93 -0.76
C ILE A 94 -7.09 -1.72 0.14
N LEU A 95 -5.96 -1.22 0.64
CA LEU A 95 -5.88 0.05 1.36
C LEU A 95 -5.08 1.02 0.51
N TRP A 96 -5.69 2.14 0.15
CA TRP A 96 -5.04 3.18 -0.65
C TRP A 96 -4.79 4.39 0.25
N ILE A 97 -3.53 4.72 0.50
CA ILE A 97 -3.14 5.80 1.41
C ILE A 97 -2.67 6.98 0.56
N SER A 98 -3.35 8.12 0.68
CA SER A 98 -3.06 9.28 -0.16
C SER A 98 -3.32 10.61 0.51
N TYR A 99 -2.58 11.63 0.06
CA TYR A 99 -2.79 13.03 0.41
C TYR A 99 -3.59 13.76 -0.68
N ILE A 100 -4.00 13.06 -1.72
CA ILE A 100 -4.73 13.59 -2.87
C ILE A 100 -6.18 13.14 -2.78
N LYS A 101 -7.10 13.97 -3.25
CA LYS A 101 -8.53 13.64 -3.25
C LYS A 101 -8.80 12.39 -4.10
N VAL A 102 -9.74 11.59 -3.65
CA VAL A 102 -10.15 10.38 -4.37
C VAL A 102 -10.76 10.75 -5.73
N SER A 103 -10.53 9.90 -6.74
CA SER A 103 -11.13 10.05 -8.06
C SER A 103 -12.26 9.02 -8.25
N ASP A 104 -13.14 9.28 -9.21
CA ASP A 104 -14.24 8.37 -9.52
C ASP A 104 -13.73 6.99 -9.94
N GLU A 105 -12.64 6.94 -10.68
CA GLU A 105 -12.04 5.69 -11.12
C GLU A 105 -11.63 4.80 -9.94
N ILE A 106 -11.11 5.41 -8.87
CA ILE A 106 -10.73 4.68 -7.67
C ILE A 106 -11.95 4.20 -6.91
N THR A 107 -13.01 5.02 -6.82
CA THR A 107 -14.23 4.63 -6.10
C THR A 107 -14.95 3.47 -6.76
N GLU A 108 -14.71 3.21 -8.02
CA GLU A 108 -15.27 2.08 -8.76
C GLU A 108 -14.53 0.75 -8.50
N LEU A 109 -13.34 0.81 -7.90
CA LEU A 109 -12.57 -0.39 -7.61
C LEU A 109 -13.19 -1.16 -6.44
N GLU A 110 -13.23 -2.48 -6.57
CA GLU A 110 -13.79 -3.35 -5.55
C GLU A 110 -12.81 -3.60 -4.41
N ASN A 111 -13.35 -3.83 -3.22
CA ASN A 111 -12.58 -4.24 -2.04
C ASN A 111 -11.57 -3.19 -1.57
N LEU A 112 -11.78 -1.92 -1.92
CA LEU A 112 -10.83 -0.86 -1.63
C LEU A 112 -11.37 0.11 -0.59
N THR A 113 -10.52 0.47 0.37
CA THR A 113 -10.73 1.59 1.28
C THR A 113 -9.72 2.66 0.95
N TYR A 114 -10.19 3.85 0.61
CA TYR A 114 -9.32 5.01 0.34
C TYR A 114 -9.12 5.78 1.65
N ILE A 115 -7.87 5.92 2.06
CA ILE A 115 -7.50 6.63 3.29
C ILE A 115 -6.92 7.98 2.88
N PHE A 116 -7.73 9.03 3.02
CA PHE A 116 -7.31 10.40 2.73
C PHE A 116 -6.71 11.01 3.98
N CYS A 117 -5.49 11.50 3.87
CA CYS A 117 -4.76 12.05 5.01
C CYS A 117 -3.81 13.16 4.56
N ASN A 118 -2.99 13.68 5.46
CA ASN A 118 -1.94 14.65 5.15
C ASN A 118 -0.63 14.20 5.81
N GLU A 119 0.44 14.94 5.59
CA GLU A 119 1.77 14.57 6.09
C GLU A 119 1.82 14.43 7.62
N ASP A 120 0.99 15.19 8.33
CA ASP A 120 0.97 15.18 9.79
C ASP A 120 0.04 14.12 10.37
N THR A 121 -0.75 13.48 9.54
CA THR A 121 -1.70 12.47 10.00
C THR A 121 -0.99 11.19 10.43
N ASN A 122 -1.29 10.72 11.64
CA ASN A 122 -0.86 9.38 12.04
C ASN A 122 -1.94 8.38 11.66
N TYR A 123 -1.72 7.65 10.57
CA TYR A 123 -2.66 6.66 10.06
C TYR A 123 -2.29 5.23 10.43
N GLU A 124 -1.24 5.05 11.23
CA GLU A 124 -0.67 3.73 11.52
C GLU A 124 -1.67 2.77 12.17
N ASP A 125 -2.36 3.20 13.23
CA ASP A 125 -3.34 2.35 13.91
C ASP A 125 -4.52 1.99 13.02
N THR A 126 -4.96 2.93 12.18
CA THR A 126 -6.03 2.69 11.22
C THR A 126 -5.65 1.62 10.20
N VAL A 127 -4.44 1.73 9.64
CA VAL A 127 -3.94 0.76 8.66
C VAL A 127 -3.82 -0.63 9.29
N LEU A 128 -3.27 -0.71 10.50
CA LEU A 128 -3.12 -1.99 11.21
C LEU A 128 -4.47 -2.66 11.44
N ARG A 129 -5.46 -1.89 11.87
CA ARG A 129 -6.81 -2.41 12.10
C ARG A 129 -7.45 -2.92 10.82
N LEU A 130 -7.34 -2.12 9.73
CA LEU A 130 -7.97 -2.45 8.46
C LEU A 130 -7.30 -3.63 7.75
N GLU A 131 -5.99 -3.81 7.94
CA GLU A 131 -5.28 -4.94 7.32
C GLU A 131 -5.78 -6.28 7.85
N GLU A 132 -6.22 -6.34 9.10
CA GLU A 132 -6.70 -7.57 9.72
C GLU A 132 -8.11 -7.98 9.32
N ILE A 133 -8.95 -7.05 8.83
CA ILE A 133 -10.33 -7.37 8.49
C ILE A 133 -10.47 -7.88 7.04
N GLU A 134 -11.35 -8.85 6.87
CA GLU A 134 -11.55 -9.52 5.58
C GLU A 134 -12.52 -8.77 4.66
N GLU A 135 -13.48 -8.05 5.23
CA GLU A 135 -14.52 -7.36 4.46
C GLU A 135 -14.37 -5.85 4.52
N VAL A 136 -14.68 -5.20 3.40
CA VAL A 136 -14.67 -3.74 3.29
C VAL A 136 -15.98 -3.19 3.82
N ASN A 137 -15.92 -2.48 4.94
CA ASN A 137 -17.08 -1.79 5.51
C ASN A 137 -17.14 -0.33 5.06
N ASP A 138 -16.00 0.32 4.91
CA ASP A 138 -15.90 1.72 4.52
C ASP A 138 -15.08 1.86 3.24
N LYS A 139 -15.63 2.52 2.23
CA LYS A 139 -14.88 2.80 1.00
C LYS A 139 -13.98 4.00 1.12
N PHE A 140 -14.27 4.89 2.06
CA PHE A 140 -13.53 6.14 2.21
C PHE A 140 -13.41 6.51 3.68
N LEU A 141 -12.19 6.84 4.09
CA LEU A 141 -11.89 7.36 5.43
C LEU A 141 -11.10 8.66 5.30
N ASP A 142 -11.60 9.71 5.92
CA ASP A 142 -10.93 11.01 5.96
C ASP A 142 -10.26 11.18 7.32
N LEU A 143 -8.93 11.12 7.33
CA LEU A 143 -8.12 11.29 8.54
C LEU A 143 -7.39 12.64 8.55
N SER A 144 -7.64 13.45 7.55
CA SER A 144 -6.96 14.75 7.42
C SER A 144 -7.41 15.78 8.46
#